data_2eacbe8cd0857488a7f037dd2053a82b
#
_entry.id   2eacbe8cd0857488a7f037dd2053a82b
#
_cell.length_a   1.000
_cell.length_b   1.000
_cell.length_c   1.000
_cell.angle_alpha   90.00
_cell.angle_beta   90.00
_cell.angle_gamma   90.00
#
_symmetry.space_group_name_H-M   'P 1'
#
loop_
_entity.id
_entity.type
_entity.pdbx_description
1 polymer ?
#
loop_
_entity_poly.entity_id
_entity_poly.type
_entity_poly.pdbx_seq_one_letter_code
_entity_poly.pdbx_strand_id
1 'polypeptide(L)'
;MARDQAALLAIAVAALWLLHPLQVSTTLYVIQRMTQLMTLFTLLALICYCHGRGVIDTDRRRGLTWLALGLMPFGLLAVLSKENGALLLLLILLCEKLLFVTRPQDPWFRRWLSVGVVLPLGVVLAYLLATLPGALAGYETRHFSLAERLLTESRVLIDYLVNILLPNAGVGRLYFDDLLVSRSLVAPPLTVVAVLAVGGLLSAAWWLRKRQPMLSFAVLWFFSLHLLESTYLPLELYFEHRNYLPMMGPLIALGWYGWRAVLWSRQRFPARAVGAVVVLAAVATVAYLSLLTTGLSQRWSDGYALHARWADEQPESIRAQQTFASYLQARGEAQAAMARIDQARQVNPDEVTVLLNQWLHGCANGLSSPVSLADIASRPALEHYHDDVNSHLRTLIQYLLEQRCEFPDAAVLVALFERIGELPLSDRKRSGYHVFFADLYIHLRQLDPALINLSRAFDYRPYPGFPVRQAILSATAGRFADALVFLERARQANAGRNWLLPSIDAEIARLEQDFRGRLAPR
;
A
#
# COMPACT_ATOMS: atom_id res chain seq x y z
N MET A 1 -25.84 31.39 1.88
CA MET A 1 -25.60 31.13 0.45
C MET A 1 -26.91 30.61 -0.13
N ALA A 2 -27.37 31.14 -1.27
CA ALA A 2 -28.55 30.63 -1.97
C ALA A 2 -28.28 29.20 -2.50
N ARG A 3 -29.36 28.40 -2.70
CA ARG A 3 -29.21 26.99 -3.17
C ARG A 3 -28.44 26.87 -4.47
N ASP A 4 -28.72 27.76 -5.45
CA ASP A 4 -28.06 27.73 -6.75
C ASP A 4 -26.56 28.05 -6.66
N GLN A 5 -26.20 28.95 -5.75
CA GLN A 5 -24.79 29.28 -5.49
C GLN A 5 -24.04 28.10 -4.83
N ALA A 6 -24.71 27.37 -3.93
CA ALA A 6 -24.14 26.18 -3.31
C ALA A 6 -23.95 25.07 -4.34
N ALA A 7 -24.91 24.88 -5.26
CA ALA A 7 -24.82 23.91 -6.33
C ALA A 7 -23.68 24.23 -7.30
N LEU A 8 -23.53 25.48 -7.73
CA LEU A 8 -22.42 25.93 -8.59
C LEU A 8 -21.06 25.71 -7.91
N LEU A 9 -20.96 26.03 -6.63
CA LEU A 9 -19.72 25.79 -5.89
C LEU A 9 -19.39 24.30 -5.80
N ALA A 10 -20.39 23.45 -5.52
CA ALA A 10 -20.24 22.01 -5.45
C ALA A 10 -19.79 21.43 -6.81
N ILE A 11 -20.37 21.89 -7.92
CA ILE A 11 -19.97 21.50 -9.28
C ILE A 11 -18.53 21.94 -9.55
N ALA A 12 -18.15 23.15 -9.19
CA ALA A 12 -16.77 23.62 -9.38
C ALA A 12 -15.75 22.80 -8.60
N VAL A 13 -16.02 22.49 -7.32
CA VAL A 13 -15.16 21.64 -6.50
C VAL A 13 -15.10 20.21 -7.04
N ALA A 14 -16.22 19.65 -7.47
CA ALA A 14 -16.26 18.32 -8.10
C ALA A 14 -15.47 18.27 -9.41
N ALA A 15 -15.56 19.32 -10.23
CA ALA A 15 -14.78 19.43 -11.47
C ALA A 15 -13.28 19.52 -11.18
N LEU A 16 -12.86 20.35 -10.22
CA LEU A 16 -11.47 20.43 -9.77
C LEU A 16 -10.96 19.06 -9.30
N TRP A 17 -11.75 18.36 -8.50
CA TRP A 17 -11.39 17.02 -8.01
C TRP A 17 -11.30 16.01 -9.15
N LEU A 18 -12.30 15.96 -10.04
CA LEU A 18 -12.37 14.99 -11.14
C LEU A 18 -11.24 15.18 -12.17
N LEU A 19 -10.96 16.45 -12.51
CA LEU A 19 -9.95 16.80 -13.53
C LEU A 19 -8.52 16.89 -12.97
N HIS A 20 -8.34 16.65 -11.68
CA HIS A 20 -7.03 16.77 -11.07
C HIS A 20 -6.06 15.67 -11.53
N PRO A 21 -4.82 15.99 -11.94
CA PRO A 21 -3.87 14.99 -12.46
C PRO A 21 -3.50 13.88 -11.47
N LEU A 22 -3.53 14.12 -10.16
CA LEU A 22 -3.35 13.09 -9.13
C LEU A 22 -4.39 11.95 -9.18
N GLN A 23 -5.52 12.14 -9.88
CA GLN A 23 -6.53 11.08 -10.04
C GLN A 23 -6.12 10.01 -11.04
N VAL A 24 -5.17 10.30 -11.94
CA VAL A 24 -4.77 9.41 -13.03
C VAL A 24 -4.23 8.10 -12.49
N SER A 25 -3.29 8.14 -11.54
CA SER A 25 -2.72 6.93 -10.93
C SER A 25 -3.78 6.11 -10.19
N THR A 26 -4.69 6.75 -9.44
CA THR A 26 -5.78 6.05 -8.74
C THR A 26 -6.79 5.43 -9.71
N THR A 27 -7.04 6.09 -10.85
CA THR A 27 -8.04 5.64 -11.82
C THR A 27 -7.54 4.52 -12.70
N LEU A 28 -6.28 4.60 -13.15
CA LEU A 28 -5.72 3.67 -14.14
C LEU A 28 -4.99 2.48 -13.50
N TYR A 29 -4.48 2.62 -12.28
CA TYR A 29 -3.86 1.51 -11.56
C TYR A 29 -4.93 0.60 -10.97
N VAL A 30 -5.11 -0.58 -11.57
CA VAL A 30 -6.25 -1.49 -11.33
C VAL A 30 -6.48 -1.80 -9.85
N ILE A 31 -5.42 -2.03 -9.07
CA ILE A 31 -5.56 -2.34 -7.63
C ILE A 31 -6.20 -1.19 -6.84
N GLN A 32 -6.14 0.06 -7.34
CA GLN A 32 -6.74 1.21 -6.67
C GLN A 32 -8.26 1.31 -6.84
N ARG A 33 -8.90 0.36 -7.53
CA ARG A 33 -10.37 0.21 -7.51
C ARG A 33 -10.92 0.12 -6.09
N MET A 34 -10.16 -0.50 -5.17
CA MET A 34 -10.50 -0.52 -3.75
C MET A 34 -10.59 0.89 -3.14
N THR A 35 -9.66 1.80 -3.50
CA THR A 35 -9.69 3.21 -3.03
C THR A 35 -10.87 3.97 -3.64
N GLN A 36 -11.21 3.72 -4.89
CA GLN A 36 -12.37 4.34 -5.54
C GLN A 36 -13.68 3.88 -4.90
N LEU A 37 -13.85 2.57 -4.67
CA LEU A 37 -15.04 2.00 -4.02
C LEU A 37 -15.16 2.50 -2.58
N MET A 38 -14.09 2.49 -1.81
CA MET A 38 -14.04 3.04 -0.45
C MET A 38 -14.48 4.51 -0.45
N THR A 39 -13.97 5.32 -1.38
CA THR A 39 -14.33 6.74 -1.50
C THR A 39 -15.81 6.90 -1.87
N LEU A 40 -16.32 6.13 -2.83
CA LEU A 40 -17.73 6.14 -3.22
C LEU A 40 -18.64 5.87 -2.01
N PHE A 41 -18.38 4.79 -1.29
CA PHE A 41 -19.20 4.41 -0.14
C PHE A 41 -19.05 5.38 1.02
N THR A 42 -17.85 5.92 1.27
CA THR A 42 -17.64 6.98 2.27
C THR A 42 -18.44 8.24 1.95
N LEU A 43 -18.45 8.68 0.70
CA LEU A 43 -19.23 9.85 0.27
C LEU A 43 -20.74 9.60 0.35
N LEU A 44 -21.22 8.42 -0.05
CA LEU A 44 -22.63 8.04 0.11
C LEU A 44 -23.03 8.01 1.58
N ALA A 45 -22.17 7.47 2.46
CA ALA A 45 -22.37 7.48 3.89
C ALA A 45 -22.47 8.91 4.44
N LEU A 46 -21.58 9.80 4.03
CA LEU A 46 -21.60 11.20 4.46
C LEU A 46 -22.82 11.96 3.91
N ILE A 47 -23.26 11.70 2.67
CA ILE A 47 -24.49 12.27 2.11
C ILE A 47 -25.70 11.83 2.96
N CYS A 48 -25.82 10.53 3.24
CA CYS A 48 -26.88 10.00 4.10
C CYS A 48 -26.81 10.63 5.52
N TYR A 49 -25.61 10.72 6.06
CA TYR A 49 -25.38 11.35 7.37
C TYR A 49 -25.82 12.81 7.38
N CYS A 50 -25.35 13.63 6.45
CA CYS A 50 -25.70 15.05 6.37
C CYS A 50 -27.20 15.25 6.14
N HIS A 51 -27.83 14.43 5.30
CA HIS A 51 -29.28 14.49 5.05
C HIS A 51 -30.05 14.09 6.33
N GLY A 52 -29.71 12.97 6.94
CA GLY A 52 -30.31 12.49 8.18
C GLY A 52 -30.20 13.53 9.31
N ARG A 53 -29.01 14.14 9.45
CA ARG A 53 -28.75 15.20 10.42
C ARG A 53 -29.57 16.47 10.13
N GLY A 54 -29.85 16.75 8.86
CA GLY A 54 -30.70 17.87 8.43
C GLY A 54 -32.17 17.68 8.75
N VAL A 55 -32.67 16.44 8.75
CA VAL A 55 -34.10 16.11 8.91
C VAL A 55 -34.48 15.67 10.34
N ILE A 56 -33.52 15.21 11.11
CA ILE A 56 -33.76 14.52 12.39
C ILE A 56 -34.53 15.36 13.44
N ASP A 57 -34.37 16.68 13.39
CA ASP A 57 -35.03 17.62 14.30
C ASP A 57 -36.53 17.77 13.96
N THR A 58 -36.95 17.48 12.73
CA THR A 58 -38.35 17.58 12.25
C THR A 58 -39.04 16.22 12.13
N ASP A 59 -38.28 15.20 11.68
CA ASP A 59 -38.75 13.82 11.53
C ASP A 59 -37.67 12.85 12.03
N ARG A 60 -37.79 12.45 13.29
CA ARG A 60 -36.81 11.60 13.96
C ARG A 60 -36.68 10.23 13.32
N ARG A 61 -37.79 9.60 12.86
CA ARG A 61 -37.75 8.28 12.25
C ARG A 61 -36.99 8.34 10.93
N ARG A 62 -37.37 9.28 10.08
CA ARG A 62 -36.70 9.49 8.78
C ARG A 62 -35.23 9.86 8.94
N GLY A 63 -34.90 10.73 9.91
CA GLY A 63 -33.53 11.09 10.22
C GLY A 63 -32.71 9.87 10.64
N LEU A 64 -33.23 9.02 11.56
CA LEU A 64 -32.56 7.78 11.98
C LEU A 64 -32.36 6.79 10.84
N THR A 65 -33.34 6.64 9.94
CA THR A 65 -33.20 5.77 8.76
C THR A 65 -32.02 6.20 7.89
N TRP A 66 -31.89 7.50 7.61
CA TRP A 66 -30.75 8.01 6.84
C TRP A 66 -29.42 7.83 7.57
N LEU A 67 -29.35 8.08 8.87
CA LEU A 67 -28.14 7.88 9.66
C LEU A 67 -27.72 6.39 9.68
N ALA A 68 -28.70 5.48 9.86
CA ALA A 68 -28.47 4.04 9.83
C ALA A 68 -28.01 3.56 8.43
N LEU A 69 -28.64 4.06 7.37
CA LEU A 69 -28.27 3.78 5.99
C LEU A 69 -26.82 4.24 5.71
N GLY A 70 -26.42 5.38 6.23
CA GLY A 70 -25.05 5.87 6.09
C GLY A 70 -24.03 4.97 6.79
N LEU A 71 -24.27 4.63 8.07
CA LEU A 71 -23.29 3.88 8.87
C LEU A 71 -23.29 2.38 8.55
N MET A 72 -24.47 1.75 8.45
CA MET A 72 -24.54 0.29 8.34
C MET A 72 -24.16 -0.19 6.94
N PRO A 73 -24.93 0.01 5.85
CA PRO A 73 -24.53 -0.51 4.55
C PRO A 73 -23.34 0.25 3.96
N PHE A 74 -23.38 1.58 3.88
CA PHE A 74 -22.32 2.32 3.19
C PHE A 74 -21.03 2.40 4.00
N GLY A 75 -21.10 2.60 5.32
CA GLY A 75 -19.92 2.58 6.18
C GLY A 75 -19.25 1.21 6.18
N LEU A 76 -20.03 0.12 6.26
CA LEU A 76 -19.49 -1.24 6.18
C LEU A 76 -18.85 -1.53 4.81
N LEU A 77 -19.52 -1.16 3.72
CA LEU A 77 -18.98 -1.32 2.37
C LEU A 77 -17.70 -0.51 2.16
N ALA A 78 -17.59 0.68 2.76
CA ALA A 78 -16.36 1.47 2.72
C ALA A 78 -15.19 0.72 3.40
N VAL A 79 -15.40 0.17 4.61
CA VAL A 79 -14.38 -0.61 5.34
C VAL A 79 -14.02 -1.89 4.61
N LEU A 80 -15.01 -2.60 4.05
CA LEU A 80 -14.79 -3.83 3.27
C LEU A 80 -14.07 -3.58 1.94
N SER A 81 -14.16 -2.36 1.40
CA SER A 81 -13.43 -1.97 0.19
C SER A 81 -11.97 -1.66 0.47
N LYS A 82 -11.70 -0.91 1.55
CA LYS A 82 -10.35 -0.58 2.04
C LYS A 82 -10.42 -0.17 3.51
N GLU A 83 -9.40 -0.52 4.30
CA GLU A 83 -9.30 -0.23 5.73
C GLU A 83 -9.48 1.26 6.09
N ASN A 84 -9.08 2.16 5.20
CA ASN A 84 -9.26 3.61 5.36
C ASN A 84 -10.74 4.02 5.46
N GLY A 85 -11.68 3.17 5.03
CA GLY A 85 -13.12 3.38 5.23
C GLY A 85 -13.52 3.54 6.69
N ALA A 86 -12.75 2.99 7.64
CA ALA A 86 -12.97 3.18 9.08
C ALA A 86 -12.82 4.65 9.52
N LEU A 87 -12.07 5.47 8.78
CA LEU A 87 -11.92 6.90 9.04
C LEU A 87 -13.21 7.71 8.79
N LEU A 88 -14.23 7.11 8.14
CA LEU A 88 -15.59 7.69 8.05
C LEU A 88 -16.11 8.14 9.41
N LEU A 89 -15.88 7.36 10.47
CA LEU A 89 -16.32 7.70 11.82
C LEU A 89 -15.70 9.01 12.31
N LEU A 90 -14.43 9.23 12.00
CA LEU A 90 -13.74 10.48 12.31
C LEU A 90 -14.26 11.65 11.47
N LEU A 91 -14.54 11.42 10.17
CA LEU A 91 -15.13 12.44 9.30
C LEU A 91 -16.52 12.88 9.78
N ILE A 92 -17.34 11.96 10.29
CA ILE A 92 -18.63 12.27 10.91
C ILE A 92 -18.44 13.19 12.12
N LEU A 93 -17.45 12.89 12.98
CA LEU A 93 -17.15 13.75 14.14
C LEU A 93 -16.66 15.14 13.71
N LEU A 94 -15.88 15.24 12.63
CA LEU A 94 -15.48 16.54 12.06
C LEU A 94 -16.68 17.32 11.55
N CYS A 95 -17.63 16.69 10.86
CA CYS A 95 -18.87 17.33 10.43
C CYS A 95 -19.67 17.87 11.63
N GLU A 96 -19.84 17.07 12.70
CA GLU A 96 -20.57 17.51 13.89
C GLU A 96 -19.88 18.68 14.61
N LYS A 97 -18.56 18.66 14.71
CA LYS A 97 -17.80 19.67 15.47
C LYS A 97 -17.55 20.97 14.70
N LEU A 98 -17.59 20.93 13.36
CA LEU A 98 -17.23 22.09 12.53
C LEU A 98 -18.38 22.60 11.67
N LEU A 99 -19.25 21.71 11.15
CA LEU A 99 -20.32 22.09 10.22
C LEU A 99 -21.69 22.14 10.90
N PHE A 100 -21.96 21.25 11.86
CA PHE A 100 -23.24 21.17 12.58
C PHE A 100 -23.18 21.77 14.00
N VAL A 101 -22.17 22.58 14.32
CA VAL A 101 -21.90 23.13 15.64
C VAL A 101 -23.10 23.92 16.22
N THR A 102 -23.91 24.56 15.36
CA THR A 102 -25.10 25.34 15.78
C THR A 102 -26.38 24.51 15.91
N ARG A 103 -26.35 23.23 15.52
CA ARG A 103 -27.48 22.34 15.62
C ARG A 103 -27.61 21.79 17.04
N PRO A 104 -28.84 21.78 17.60
CA PRO A 104 -29.07 21.18 18.92
C PRO A 104 -28.67 19.70 18.89
N GLN A 105 -28.09 19.23 19.99
CA GLN A 105 -27.81 17.82 20.22
C GLN A 105 -28.64 17.36 21.44
N ASP A 106 -29.81 16.81 21.18
CA ASP A 106 -30.62 16.19 22.20
C ASP A 106 -29.87 15.06 22.92
N PRO A 107 -30.20 14.75 24.19
CA PRO A 107 -29.53 13.69 24.94
C PRO A 107 -29.52 12.34 24.24
N TRP A 108 -30.62 11.98 23.54
CA TRP A 108 -30.68 10.73 22.77
C TRP A 108 -29.79 10.75 21.56
N PHE A 109 -29.66 11.88 20.80
CA PHE A 109 -28.76 12.00 19.66
C PHE A 109 -27.31 11.90 20.11
N ARG A 110 -26.95 12.50 21.25
CA ARG A 110 -25.63 12.31 21.86
C ARG A 110 -25.35 10.85 22.20
N ARG A 111 -26.35 10.11 22.75
CA ARG A 111 -26.21 8.66 22.98
C ARG A 111 -26.04 7.91 21.67
N TRP A 112 -26.82 8.23 20.64
CA TRP A 112 -26.70 7.64 19.32
C TRP A 112 -25.29 7.88 18.73
N LEU A 113 -24.79 9.11 18.77
CA LEU A 113 -23.46 9.48 18.32
C LEU A 113 -22.36 8.72 19.11
N SER A 114 -22.55 8.59 20.44
CA SER A 114 -21.61 7.84 21.28
C SER A 114 -21.58 6.36 20.93
N VAL A 115 -22.74 5.71 20.74
CA VAL A 115 -22.83 4.27 20.45
C VAL A 115 -22.54 3.98 18.96
N GLY A 116 -23.06 4.80 18.05
CA GLY A 116 -22.93 4.56 16.61
C GLY A 116 -21.62 5.05 16.00
N VAL A 117 -20.92 5.98 16.62
CA VAL A 117 -19.70 6.58 16.06
C VAL A 117 -18.52 6.49 17.01
N VAL A 118 -18.65 7.02 18.26
CA VAL A 118 -17.51 7.08 19.18
C VAL A 118 -17.10 5.70 19.67
N LEU A 119 -18.04 4.83 20.02
CA LEU A 119 -17.74 3.46 20.45
C LEU A 119 -17.06 2.63 19.34
N PRO A 120 -17.58 2.56 18.10
CA PRO A 120 -16.88 1.88 17.01
C PRO A 120 -15.50 2.48 16.71
N LEU A 121 -15.34 3.80 16.78
CA LEU A 121 -14.02 4.44 16.64
C LEU A 121 -13.08 4.02 17.78
N GLY A 122 -13.60 3.90 19.02
CA GLY A 122 -12.85 3.36 20.16
C GLY A 122 -12.42 1.90 19.94
N VAL A 123 -13.29 1.06 19.35
CA VAL A 123 -12.95 -0.33 18.98
C VAL A 123 -11.85 -0.36 17.93
N VAL A 124 -11.94 0.47 16.88
CA VAL A 124 -10.87 0.59 15.87
C VAL A 124 -9.55 1.01 16.52
N LEU A 125 -9.57 2.01 17.39
CA LEU A 125 -8.37 2.45 18.11
C LEU A 125 -7.79 1.34 19.01
N ALA A 126 -8.65 0.63 19.74
CA ALA A 126 -8.22 -0.51 20.57
C ALA A 126 -7.58 -1.63 19.73
N TYR A 127 -8.15 -1.94 18.55
CA TYR A 127 -7.57 -2.88 17.60
C TYR A 127 -6.20 -2.41 17.11
N LEU A 128 -6.07 -1.15 16.71
CA LEU A 128 -4.79 -0.57 16.26
C LEU A 128 -3.72 -0.61 17.37
N LEU A 129 -4.11 -0.34 18.61
CA LEU A 129 -3.22 -0.45 19.78
C LEU A 129 -2.82 -1.91 20.07
N ALA A 130 -3.75 -2.85 19.97
CA ALA A 130 -3.47 -4.27 20.16
C ALA A 130 -2.51 -4.84 19.08
N THR A 131 -2.60 -4.34 17.86
CA THR A 131 -1.73 -4.76 16.73
C THR A 131 -0.42 -3.97 16.65
N LEU A 132 -0.23 -2.96 17.49
CA LEU A 132 0.96 -2.11 17.50
C LEU A 132 2.30 -2.88 17.62
N PRO A 133 2.46 -3.90 18.50
CA PRO A 133 3.71 -4.65 18.59
C PRO A 133 4.09 -5.31 17.25
N GLY A 134 3.12 -5.92 16.57
CA GLY A 134 3.35 -6.52 15.25
C GLY A 134 3.68 -5.48 14.17
N ALA A 135 3.05 -4.30 14.22
CA ALA A 135 3.38 -3.21 13.32
C ALA A 135 4.81 -2.69 13.56
N LEU A 136 5.24 -2.59 14.82
CA LEU A 136 6.61 -2.18 15.16
C LEU A 136 7.65 -3.20 14.71
N ALA A 137 7.40 -4.50 14.89
CA ALA A 137 8.27 -5.56 14.37
C ALA A 137 8.39 -5.51 12.82
N GLY A 138 7.37 -5.03 12.12
CA GLY A 138 7.41 -4.86 10.67
C GLY A 138 8.49 -3.88 10.17
N TYR A 139 9.03 -3.02 11.05
CA TYR A 139 10.14 -2.11 10.69
C TYR A 139 11.49 -2.82 10.55
N GLU A 140 11.65 -4.01 11.12
CA GLU A 140 12.86 -4.81 10.95
C GLU A 140 13.14 -5.16 9.47
N THR A 141 12.09 -5.18 8.65
CA THR A 141 12.20 -5.47 7.21
C THR A 141 12.19 -4.20 6.34
N ARG A 142 12.25 -3.01 6.94
CA ARG A 142 12.28 -1.73 6.24
C ARG A 142 13.66 -1.09 6.36
N HIS A 143 14.04 -0.28 5.36
CA HIS A 143 15.28 0.50 5.37
C HIS A 143 15.17 1.81 6.16
N PHE A 144 14.07 1.98 6.91
CA PHE A 144 13.81 3.11 7.79
C PHE A 144 13.11 2.67 9.07
N SER A 145 13.41 3.36 10.17
CA SER A 145 12.75 3.20 11.47
C SER A 145 11.42 3.95 11.54
N LEU A 146 10.62 3.69 12.59
CA LEU A 146 9.39 4.45 12.87
C LEU A 146 9.66 5.96 12.98
N ALA A 147 10.74 6.37 13.67
CA ALA A 147 11.08 7.78 13.83
C ALA A 147 11.40 8.43 12.48
N GLU A 148 12.21 7.80 11.66
CA GLU A 148 12.54 8.25 10.31
C GLU A 148 11.32 8.30 9.40
N ARG A 149 10.40 7.33 9.53
CA ARG A 149 9.12 7.38 8.85
C ARG A 149 8.32 8.63 9.19
N LEU A 150 8.08 8.89 10.49
CA LEU A 150 7.27 10.05 10.92
C LEU A 150 7.89 11.38 10.47
N LEU A 151 9.22 11.48 10.49
CA LEU A 151 9.93 12.64 9.96
C LEU A 151 9.75 12.79 8.44
N THR A 152 9.88 11.69 7.71
CA THR A 152 9.72 11.67 6.24
C THR A 152 8.28 11.96 5.83
N GLU A 153 7.30 11.34 6.52
CA GLU A 153 5.87 11.56 6.25
C GLU A 153 5.45 13.03 6.44
N SER A 154 6.12 13.77 7.34
CA SER A 154 5.87 15.22 7.45
C SER A 154 6.19 15.95 6.15
N ARG A 155 7.28 15.58 5.46
CA ARG A 155 7.64 16.12 4.13
C ARG A 155 6.68 15.65 3.05
N VAL A 156 6.32 14.37 3.08
CA VAL A 156 5.38 13.76 2.12
C VAL A 156 4.01 14.44 2.20
N LEU A 157 3.48 14.69 3.41
CA LEU A 157 2.19 15.36 3.60
C LEU A 157 2.19 16.80 3.08
N ILE A 158 3.30 17.53 3.25
CA ILE A 158 3.43 18.89 2.68
C ILE A 158 3.54 18.82 1.15
N ASP A 159 4.30 17.86 0.61
CA ASP A 159 4.39 17.64 -0.83
C ASP A 159 3.02 17.29 -1.45
N TYR A 160 2.24 16.44 -0.79
CA TYR A 160 0.87 16.17 -1.20
C TYR A 160 0.01 17.44 -1.26
N LEU A 161 0.08 18.30 -0.24
CA LEU A 161 -0.66 19.56 -0.23
C LEU A 161 -0.20 20.51 -1.36
N VAL A 162 1.11 20.56 -1.61
CA VAL A 162 1.66 21.35 -2.73
C VAL A 162 1.14 20.82 -4.06
N ASN A 163 1.22 19.51 -4.30
CA ASN A 163 0.74 18.90 -5.54
C ASN A 163 -0.79 19.02 -5.73
N ILE A 164 -1.58 19.02 -4.63
CA ILE A 164 -3.03 19.28 -4.69
C ILE A 164 -3.33 20.73 -5.05
N LEU A 165 -2.60 21.69 -4.50
CA LEU A 165 -2.87 23.12 -4.69
C LEU A 165 -2.21 23.68 -5.94
N LEU A 166 -1.10 23.10 -6.38
CA LEU A 166 -0.30 23.49 -7.54
C LEU A 166 -0.08 22.27 -8.46
N PRO A 167 -1.13 21.79 -9.14
CA PRO A 167 -1.04 20.62 -10.00
C PRO A 167 -0.02 20.83 -11.12
N ASN A 168 0.80 19.82 -11.36
CA ASN A 168 1.88 19.85 -12.35
C ASN A 168 2.01 18.52 -13.10
N ALA A 169 2.88 18.47 -14.12
CA ALA A 169 3.10 17.29 -14.94
C ALA A 169 4.07 16.26 -14.32
N GLY A 170 4.68 16.57 -13.19
CA GLY A 170 5.63 15.69 -12.49
C GLY A 170 4.98 14.57 -11.66
N VAL A 171 3.64 14.59 -11.54
CA VAL A 171 2.85 13.53 -10.90
C VAL A 171 2.60 12.36 -11.87
N GLY A 172 2.06 11.26 -11.38
CA GLY A 172 1.75 10.05 -12.16
C GLY A 172 2.84 8.99 -12.09
N ARG A 173 3.76 9.10 -11.13
CA ARG A 173 4.78 8.09 -10.82
C ARG A 173 4.16 6.94 -10.03
N LEU A 174 4.73 5.74 -10.19
CA LEU A 174 4.35 4.57 -9.39
C LEU A 174 5.43 4.20 -8.37
N TYR A 175 6.70 4.46 -8.68
CA TYR A 175 7.84 4.11 -7.85
C TYR A 175 8.39 5.36 -7.15
N PHE A 176 8.70 5.22 -5.87
CA PHE A 176 9.23 6.28 -4.99
C PHE A 176 10.32 5.73 -4.05
N ASP A 177 11.02 4.69 -4.49
CA ASP A 177 12.14 4.08 -3.79
C ASP A 177 13.41 4.97 -3.83
N ASP A 178 13.42 5.96 -4.70
CA ASP A 178 14.39 7.07 -4.74
C ASP A 178 14.10 8.19 -3.71
N LEU A 179 13.02 8.07 -2.91
CA LEU A 179 12.65 9.08 -1.93
C LEU A 179 13.67 9.12 -0.79
N LEU A 180 14.32 10.28 -0.61
CA LEU A 180 15.27 10.50 0.47
C LEU A 180 14.61 10.41 1.84
N VAL A 181 14.97 9.42 2.63
CA VAL A 181 14.48 9.21 4.00
C VAL A 181 15.05 10.28 4.94
N SER A 182 14.20 10.86 5.78
CA SER A 182 14.63 11.81 6.82
C SER A 182 15.27 11.08 7.99
N ARG A 183 16.60 11.07 8.05
CA ARG A 183 17.37 10.40 9.13
C ARG A 183 17.36 11.19 10.43
N SER A 184 17.12 12.50 10.37
CA SER A 184 16.96 13.39 11.52
C SER A 184 16.11 14.61 11.15
N LEU A 185 15.85 15.51 12.12
CA LEU A 185 15.15 16.77 11.89
C LEU A 185 15.88 17.68 10.88
N VAL A 186 17.18 17.56 10.76
CA VAL A 186 18.01 18.42 9.90
C VAL A 186 18.63 17.69 8.70
N ALA A 187 18.38 16.41 8.58
CA ALA A 187 18.89 15.60 7.47
C ALA A 187 17.75 14.81 6.77
N PRO A 188 17.20 15.37 5.66
CA PRO A 188 17.52 16.63 4.99
C PRO A 188 16.95 17.87 5.72
N PRO A 189 17.48 19.08 5.49
CA PRO A 189 17.04 20.30 6.21
C PRO A 189 15.56 20.66 6.05
N LEU A 190 14.95 20.29 4.93
CA LEU A 190 13.50 20.49 4.68
C LEU A 190 12.62 19.73 5.69
N THR A 191 13.15 18.76 6.43
CA THR A 191 12.39 17.98 7.42
C THR A 191 11.88 18.87 8.55
N VAL A 192 12.74 19.70 9.14
CA VAL A 192 12.31 20.60 10.22
C VAL A 192 11.24 21.59 9.73
N VAL A 193 11.37 22.12 8.52
CA VAL A 193 10.39 23.03 7.93
C VAL A 193 9.04 22.31 7.77
N ALA A 194 9.05 21.07 7.28
CA ALA A 194 7.84 20.28 7.09
C ALA A 194 7.16 19.94 8.43
N VAL A 195 7.92 19.54 9.44
CA VAL A 195 7.39 19.26 10.79
C VAL A 195 6.74 20.50 11.39
N LEU A 196 7.41 21.68 11.28
CA LEU A 196 6.84 22.94 11.74
C LEU A 196 5.60 23.34 10.94
N ALA A 197 5.58 23.11 9.62
CA ALA A 197 4.43 23.40 8.77
C ALA A 197 3.22 22.50 9.14
N VAL A 198 3.41 21.19 9.32
CA VAL A 198 2.36 20.26 9.77
C VAL A 198 1.82 20.67 11.13
N GLY A 199 2.71 20.90 12.11
CA GLY A 199 2.34 21.36 13.44
C GLY A 199 1.60 22.71 13.42
N GLY A 200 2.08 23.66 12.62
CA GLY A 200 1.48 24.97 12.41
C GLY A 200 0.09 24.88 11.78
N LEU A 201 -0.11 24.04 10.74
CA LEU A 201 -1.41 23.83 10.10
C LEU A 201 -2.42 23.21 11.06
N LEU A 202 -2.05 22.18 11.82
CA LEU A 202 -2.92 21.54 12.81
C LEU A 202 -3.27 22.51 13.95
N SER A 203 -2.30 23.25 14.45
CA SER A 203 -2.51 24.28 15.48
C SER A 203 -3.42 25.41 14.99
N ALA A 204 -3.19 25.89 13.78
CA ALA A 204 -4.03 26.91 13.15
C ALA A 204 -5.46 26.40 12.93
N ALA A 205 -5.63 25.17 12.46
CA ALA A 205 -6.94 24.55 12.29
C ALA A 205 -7.69 24.45 13.62
N TRP A 206 -7.00 24.08 14.70
CA TRP A 206 -7.62 24.04 16.04
C TRP A 206 -7.99 25.42 16.55
N TRP A 207 -7.11 26.41 16.42
CA TRP A 207 -7.34 27.77 16.91
C TRP A 207 -8.41 28.51 16.11
N LEU A 208 -8.42 28.34 14.77
CA LEU A 208 -9.35 29.00 13.86
C LEU A 208 -10.72 28.30 13.76
N ARG A 209 -10.95 27.16 14.39
CA ARG A 209 -12.15 26.33 14.20
C ARG A 209 -13.49 27.06 14.43
N LYS A 210 -13.50 28.09 15.29
CA LYS A 210 -14.70 28.92 15.54
C LYS A 210 -14.79 30.09 14.56
N ARG A 211 -13.67 30.65 14.10
CA ARG A 211 -13.64 31.84 13.23
C ARG A 211 -13.65 31.48 11.74
N GLN A 212 -12.99 30.40 11.39
CA GLN A 212 -12.81 29.92 10.00
C GLN A 212 -13.09 28.40 9.91
N PRO A 213 -14.34 27.96 10.18
CA PRO A 213 -14.65 26.53 10.27
C PRO A 213 -14.36 25.75 8.99
N MET A 214 -14.51 26.37 7.82
CA MET A 214 -14.22 25.72 6.53
C MET A 214 -12.73 25.46 6.33
N LEU A 215 -11.85 26.39 6.75
CA LEU A 215 -10.40 26.17 6.73
C LEU A 215 -10.01 25.02 7.68
N SER A 216 -10.54 25.08 8.89
CA SER A 216 -10.30 24.03 9.89
C SER A 216 -10.81 22.67 9.43
N PHE A 217 -11.99 22.63 8.80
CA PHE A 217 -12.54 21.42 8.20
C PHE A 217 -11.61 20.86 7.11
N ALA A 218 -11.16 21.69 6.19
CA ALA A 218 -10.29 21.27 5.10
C ALA A 218 -8.96 20.68 5.61
N VAL A 219 -8.30 21.37 6.52
CA VAL A 219 -7.03 20.92 7.11
C VAL A 219 -7.24 19.62 7.89
N LEU A 220 -8.22 19.58 8.79
CA LEU A 220 -8.49 18.39 9.60
C LEU A 220 -8.99 17.21 8.75
N TRP A 221 -9.77 17.45 7.69
CA TRP A 221 -10.15 16.43 6.72
C TRP A 221 -8.93 15.78 6.08
N PHE A 222 -8.02 16.59 5.55
CA PHE A 222 -6.79 16.10 4.91
C PHE A 222 -5.95 15.25 5.86
N PHE A 223 -5.62 15.78 7.04
CA PHE A 223 -4.78 15.04 7.99
C PHE A 223 -5.49 13.82 8.61
N SER A 224 -6.81 13.88 8.85
CA SER A 224 -7.56 12.74 9.39
C SER A 224 -7.54 11.54 8.45
N LEU A 225 -7.63 11.76 7.14
CA LEU A 225 -7.63 10.71 6.13
C LEU A 225 -6.24 10.12 5.87
N HIS A 226 -5.17 10.79 6.31
CA HIS A 226 -3.81 10.26 6.28
C HIS A 226 -3.39 9.52 7.56
N LEU A 227 -4.23 9.49 8.62
CA LEU A 227 -3.85 8.91 9.91
C LEU A 227 -3.43 7.45 9.84
N LEU A 228 -4.07 6.61 9.00
CA LEU A 228 -3.69 5.20 8.90
C LEU A 228 -2.42 5.01 8.08
N GLU A 229 -2.30 5.71 6.95
CA GLU A 229 -1.23 5.47 5.98
C GLU A 229 0.05 6.27 6.24
N SER A 230 -0.02 7.38 7.00
CA SER A 230 1.12 8.28 7.24
C SER A 230 1.55 8.34 8.71
N THR A 231 1.26 7.30 9.51
CA THR A 231 1.70 7.22 10.91
C THR A 231 2.59 6.00 11.17
N TYR A 232 2.20 5.14 12.11
CA TYR A 232 3.07 4.08 12.65
C TYR A 232 3.06 2.77 11.86
N LEU A 233 2.17 2.60 10.87
CA LEU A 233 2.15 1.38 10.06
C LEU A 233 3.39 1.35 9.14
N PRO A 234 4.12 0.21 9.02
CA PRO A 234 5.34 0.09 8.24
C PRO A 234 5.04 -0.04 6.73
N LEU A 235 4.30 0.91 6.18
CA LEU A 235 3.93 0.98 4.77
C LEU A 235 5.01 1.71 3.95
N GLU A 236 4.91 1.66 2.62
CA GLU A 236 5.70 2.54 1.74
C GLU A 236 5.49 4.01 2.12
N LEU A 237 6.54 4.83 1.93
CA LEU A 237 6.52 6.23 2.37
C LEU A 237 5.62 7.11 1.49
N TYR A 238 5.59 6.90 0.18
CA TYR A 238 4.90 7.78 -0.74
C TYR A 238 4.03 7.00 -1.73
N PHE A 239 2.77 7.43 -1.88
CA PHE A 239 1.89 7.03 -2.97
C PHE A 239 0.88 8.13 -3.28
N GLU A 240 0.79 8.57 -4.52
CA GLU A 240 -0.13 9.63 -4.97
C GLU A 240 -1.60 9.28 -4.75
N HIS A 241 -1.98 8.02 -4.93
CA HIS A 241 -3.35 7.55 -4.76
C HIS A 241 -3.90 7.69 -3.33
N ARG A 242 -3.04 7.89 -2.32
CA ARG A 242 -3.48 8.21 -0.96
C ARG A 242 -4.25 9.51 -0.87
N ASN A 243 -4.05 10.40 -1.85
CA ASN A 243 -4.71 11.70 -1.89
C ASN A 243 -6.13 11.66 -2.47
N TYR A 244 -6.63 10.52 -2.98
CA TYR A 244 -7.89 10.44 -3.71
C TYR A 244 -9.08 11.06 -2.96
N LEU A 245 -9.34 10.67 -1.73
CA LEU A 245 -10.36 11.28 -0.86
C LEU A 245 -9.83 12.49 -0.05
N PRO A 246 -8.60 12.48 0.49
CA PRO A 246 -8.07 13.59 1.28
C PRO A 246 -8.05 14.94 0.57
N MET A 247 -7.77 14.97 -0.73
CA MET A 247 -7.69 16.23 -1.50
C MET A 247 -9.01 17.00 -1.58
N MET A 248 -10.16 16.35 -1.33
CA MET A 248 -11.46 17.04 -1.32
C MET A 248 -11.50 18.15 -0.26
N GLY A 249 -10.87 17.97 0.91
CA GLY A 249 -10.80 18.99 1.93
C GLY A 249 -10.17 20.31 1.44
N PRO A 250 -8.91 20.31 1.00
CA PRO A 250 -8.25 21.47 0.41
C PRO A 250 -9.03 22.09 -0.76
N LEU A 251 -9.61 21.26 -1.65
CA LEU A 251 -10.39 21.77 -2.79
C LEU A 251 -11.71 22.43 -2.35
N ILE A 252 -12.38 21.92 -1.31
CA ILE A 252 -13.56 22.57 -0.71
C ILE A 252 -13.17 23.93 -0.13
N ALA A 253 -12.05 24.04 0.57
CA ALA A 253 -11.57 25.31 1.08
C ALA A 253 -11.24 26.28 -0.05
N LEU A 254 -10.53 25.83 -1.07
CA LEU A 254 -10.19 26.63 -2.25
C LEU A 254 -11.47 27.18 -2.92
N GLY A 255 -12.45 26.34 -3.15
CA GLY A 255 -13.76 26.74 -3.70
C GLY A 255 -14.49 27.74 -2.80
N TRP A 256 -14.56 27.47 -1.49
CA TRP A 256 -15.22 28.34 -0.53
C TRP A 256 -14.57 29.74 -0.45
N TYR A 257 -13.26 29.80 -0.31
CA TYR A 257 -12.56 31.09 -0.23
C TYR A 257 -12.51 31.80 -1.58
N GLY A 258 -12.40 31.08 -2.68
CA GLY A 258 -12.57 31.62 -4.03
C GLY A 258 -13.94 32.27 -4.21
N TRP A 259 -15.02 31.60 -3.80
CA TRP A 259 -16.36 32.16 -3.79
C TRP A 259 -16.45 33.43 -2.95
N ARG A 260 -15.88 33.44 -1.75
CA ARG A 260 -15.86 34.65 -0.89
C ARG A 260 -15.08 35.80 -1.55
N ALA A 261 -13.98 35.50 -2.22
CA ALA A 261 -13.21 36.48 -2.97
C ALA A 261 -14.04 37.10 -4.12
N VAL A 262 -14.84 36.29 -4.84
CA VAL A 262 -15.77 36.76 -5.86
C VAL A 262 -16.82 37.71 -5.25
N LEU A 263 -17.41 37.35 -4.11
CA LEU A 263 -18.39 38.23 -3.45
C LEU A 263 -17.76 39.55 -3.00
N TRP A 264 -16.56 39.51 -2.46
CA TRP A 264 -15.81 40.70 -2.07
C TRP A 264 -15.44 41.57 -3.27
N SER A 265 -15.02 40.98 -4.40
CA SER A 265 -14.70 41.70 -5.64
C SER A 265 -15.92 42.39 -6.24
N ARG A 266 -17.11 41.75 -6.20
CA ARG A 266 -18.38 42.34 -6.69
C ARG A 266 -18.83 43.58 -5.92
N GLN A 267 -18.33 43.81 -4.71
CA GLN A 267 -18.60 45.01 -3.93
C GLN A 267 -17.71 46.21 -4.36
N ARG A 268 -16.63 45.95 -5.10
CA ARG A 268 -15.60 46.95 -5.46
C ARG A 268 -15.49 47.20 -6.95
N PHE A 269 -15.92 46.25 -7.78
CA PHE A 269 -15.78 46.26 -9.22
C PHE A 269 -17.11 45.99 -9.92
N PRO A 270 -17.29 46.45 -11.18
CA PRO A 270 -18.49 46.15 -11.96
C PRO A 270 -18.77 44.65 -12.04
N ALA A 271 -20.00 44.23 -11.77
CA ALA A 271 -20.38 42.83 -11.73
C ALA A 271 -20.09 42.06 -13.03
N ARG A 272 -20.20 42.76 -14.20
CA ARG A 272 -19.85 42.18 -15.51
C ARG A 272 -18.36 41.88 -15.64
N ALA A 273 -17.49 42.78 -15.18
CA ALA A 273 -16.03 42.57 -15.20
C ALA A 273 -15.63 41.41 -14.29
N VAL A 274 -16.13 41.38 -13.06
CA VAL A 274 -15.88 40.26 -12.14
C VAL A 274 -16.39 38.95 -12.73
N GLY A 275 -17.59 38.94 -13.34
CA GLY A 275 -18.13 37.75 -14.01
C GLY A 275 -17.25 37.26 -15.15
N ALA A 276 -16.78 38.15 -16.01
CA ALA A 276 -15.86 37.83 -17.11
C ALA A 276 -14.53 37.22 -16.61
N VAL A 277 -13.91 37.81 -15.56
CA VAL A 277 -12.70 37.27 -14.95
C VAL A 277 -12.93 35.87 -14.34
N VAL A 278 -14.04 35.66 -13.64
CA VAL A 278 -14.39 34.35 -13.05
C VAL A 278 -14.58 33.29 -14.14
N VAL A 279 -15.29 33.62 -15.22
CA VAL A 279 -15.50 32.68 -16.34
C VAL A 279 -14.16 32.37 -17.02
N LEU A 280 -13.35 33.38 -17.30
CA LEU A 280 -12.04 33.18 -17.92
C LEU A 280 -11.13 32.31 -17.04
N ALA A 281 -11.06 32.60 -15.74
CA ALA A 281 -10.30 31.81 -14.79
C ALA A 281 -10.81 30.35 -14.70
N ALA A 282 -12.12 30.13 -14.68
CA ALA A 282 -12.71 28.79 -14.66
C ALA A 282 -12.37 28.01 -15.94
N VAL A 283 -12.53 28.64 -17.13
CA VAL A 283 -12.18 28.02 -18.42
C VAL A 283 -10.68 27.70 -18.48
N ALA A 284 -9.83 28.65 -18.09
CA ALA A 284 -8.38 28.43 -18.07
C ALA A 284 -7.98 27.28 -17.12
N THR A 285 -8.59 27.20 -15.93
CA THR A 285 -8.33 26.12 -14.97
C THR A 285 -8.78 24.77 -15.50
N VAL A 286 -9.99 24.69 -16.05
CA VAL A 286 -10.52 23.45 -16.66
C VAL A 286 -9.65 23.00 -17.83
N ALA A 287 -9.28 23.93 -18.73
CA ALA A 287 -8.38 23.62 -19.85
C ALA A 287 -7.02 23.12 -19.38
N TYR A 288 -6.41 23.81 -18.40
CA TYR A 288 -5.12 23.44 -17.84
C TYR A 288 -5.14 22.04 -17.22
N LEU A 289 -6.10 21.77 -16.32
CA LEU A 289 -6.24 20.47 -15.66
C LEU A 289 -6.55 19.37 -16.68
N SER A 290 -7.42 19.65 -17.67
CA SER A 290 -7.75 18.67 -18.71
C SER A 290 -6.53 18.32 -19.56
N LEU A 291 -5.71 19.31 -19.94
CA LEU A 291 -4.46 19.07 -20.68
C LEU A 291 -3.47 18.22 -19.88
N LEU A 292 -3.25 18.54 -18.60
CA LEU A 292 -2.39 17.75 -17.73
C LEU A 292 -2.88 16.31 -17.58
N THR A 293 -4.16 16.16 -17.25
CA THR A 293 -4.76 14.84 -16.98
C THR A 293 -4.83 13.98 -18.24
N THR A 294 -5.15 14.58 -19.40
CA THR A 294 -5.15 13.85 -20.67
C THR A 294 -3.72 13.44 -21.04
N GLY A 295 -2.74 14.34 -20.92
CA GLY A 295 -1.34 14.01 -21.19
C GLY A 295 -0.81 12.89 -20.30
N LEU A 296 -1.15 12.89 -19.00
CA LEU A 296 -0.80 11.81 -18.08
C LEU A 296 -1.53 10.51 -18.42
N SER A 297 -2.84 10.56 -18.73
CA SER A 297 -3.61 9.37 -19.10
C SER A 297 -3.09 8.71 -20.38
N GLN A 298 -2.66 9.50 -21.36
CA GLN A 298 -2.03 8.98 -22.58
C GLN A 298 -0.73 8.23 -22.29
N ARG A 299 0.05 8.65 -21.27
CA ARG A 299 1.26 7.90 -20.85
C ARG A 299 0.94 6.51 -20.34
N TRP A 300 -0.23 6.31 -19.71
CA TRP A 300 -0.69 5.03 -19.19
C TRP A 300 -1.32 4.11 -20.26
N SER A 301 -1.51 4.58 -21.49
CA SER A 301 -2.11 3.78 -22.56
C SER A 301 -1.17 2.73 -23.17
N ASP A 302 0.14 2.93 -23.05
CA ASP A 302 1.19 2.00 -23.50
C ASP A 302 2.09 1.63 -22.32
N GLY A 303 2.01 0.38 -21.88
CA GLY A 303 2.79 -0.11 -20.74
C GLY A 303 4.29 -0.06 -20.98
N TYR A 304 4.77 -0.32 -22.20
CA TYR A 304 6.17 -0.22 -22.52
C TYR A 304 6.69 1.22 -22.41
N ALA A 305 6.02 2.15 -23.08
CA ALA A 305 6.40 3.57 -23.07
C ALA A 305 6.32 4.15 -21.65
N LEU A 306 5.33 3.72 -20.84
CA LEU A 306 5.18 4.12 -19.45
C LEU A 306 6.36 3.69 -18.59
N HIS A 307 6.73 2.40 -18.64
CA HIS A 307 7.84 1.87 -17.84
C HIS A 307 9.20 2.36 -18.33
N ALA A 308 9.39 2.53 -19.65
CA ALA A 308 10.57 3.17 -20.21
C ALA A 308 10.77 4.58 -19.65
N ARG A 309 9.70 5.36 -19.68
CA ARG A 309 9.72 6.73 -19.15
C ARG A 309 10.01 6.78 -17.66
N TRP A 310 9.37 5.93 -16.84
CA TRP A 310 9.66 5.89 -15.40
C TRP A 310 11.12 5.52 -15.12
N ALA A 311 11.68 4.56 -15.86
CA ALA A 311 13.07 4.19 -15.74
C ALA A 311 14.02 5.33 -16.15
N ASP A 312 13.68 6.11 -17.19
CA ASP A 312 14.49 7.23 -17.65
C ASP A 312 14.38 8.46 -16.75
N GLU A 313 13.18 8.78 -16.24
CA GLU A 313 12.93 9.89 -15.33
C GLU A 313 13.44 9.60 -13.89
N GLN A 314 13.61 8.31 -13.54
CA GLN A 314 14.03 7.85 -12.21
C GLN A 314 15.21 6.88 -12.31
N PRO A 315 16.39 7.34 -12.72
CA PRO A 315 17.54 6.47 -12.92
C PRO A 315 18.02 5.79 -11.63
N GLU A 316 17.72 6.38 -10.46
CA GLU A 316 18.06 5.85 -9.13
C GLU A 316 16.99 4.91 -8.56
N SER A 317 15.83 4.76 -9.21
CA SER A 317 14.81 3.82 -8.77
C SER A 317 15.14 2.40 -9.24
N ILE A 318 15.57 1.54 -8.33
CA ILE A 318 15.83 0.12 -8.59
C ILE A 318 14.58 -0.55 -9.16
N ARG A 319 13.40 -0.25 -8.58
CA ARG A 319 12.11 -0.84 -9.00
C ARG A 319 11.72 -0.42 -10.42
N ALA A 320 11.92 0.85 -10.79
CA ALA A 320 11.64 1.32 -12.14
C ALA A 320 12.54 0.62 -13.17
N GLN A 321 13.85 0.51 -12.88
CA GLN A 321 14.81 -0.15 -13.77
C GLN A 321 14.49 -1.65 -13.93
N GLN A 322 14.26 -2.37 -12.84
CA GLN A 322 13.95 -3.81 -12.88
C GLN A 322 12.61 -4.09 -13.59
N THR A 323 11.60 -3.25 -13.36
CA THR A 323 10.31 -3.45 -14.04
C THR A 323 10.42 -3.19 -15.53
N PHE A 324 11.14 -2.16 -15.95
CA PHE A 324 11.37 -1.91 -17.37
C PHE A 324 12.24 -3.02 -18.00
N ALA A 325 13.26 -3.52 -17.30
CA ALA A 325 14.03 -4.67 -17.75
C ALA A 325 13.13 -5.90 -18.01
N SER A 326 12.13 -6.15 -17.16
CA SER A 326 11.16 -7.23 -17.37
C SER A 326 10.31 -7.03 -18.63
N TYR A 327 9.92 -5.80 -18.95
CA TYR A 327 9.23 -5.48 -20.21
C TYR A 327 10.13 -5.72 -21.45
N LEU A 328 11.38 -5.30 -21.38
CA LEU A 328 12.38 -5.53 -22.44
C LEU A 328 12.60 -7.03 -22.65
N GLN A 329 12.72 -7.79 -21.56
CA GLN A 329 12.86 -9.25 -21.61
C GLN A 329 11.65 -9.92 -22.28
N ALA A 330 10.44 -9.51 -21.94
CA ALA A 330 9.22 -10.04 -22.54
C ALA A 330 9.14 -9.77 -24.06
N ARG A 331 9.85 -8.75 -24.55
CA ARG A 331 9.98 -8.42 -25.98
C ARG A 331 11.16 -9.09 -26.68
N GLY A 332 11.97 -9.86 -25.95
CA GLY A 332 13.20 -10.48 -26.49
C GLY A 332 14.40 -9.53 -26.59
N GLU A 333 14.30 -8.32 -26.03
CA GLU A 333 15.36 -7.29 -26.05
C GLU A 333 16.34 -7.53 -24.87
N ALA A 334 16.99 -8.72 -24.86
CA ALA A 334 17.75 -9.21 -23.72
C ALA A 334 18.95 -8.32 -23.33
N GLN A 335 19.68 -7.77 -24.32
CA GLN A 335 20.82 -6.89 -24.04
C GLN A 335 20.38 -5.56 -23.43
N ALA A 336 19.29 -4.98 -23.92
CA ALA A 336 18.72 -3.76 -23.36
C ALA A 336 18.20 -3.98 -21.93
N ALA A 337 17.58 -5.13 -21.66
CA ALA A 337 17.16 -5.52 -20.30
C ALA A 337 18.35 -5.64 -19.35
N MET A 338 19.45 -6.29 -19.79
CA MET A 338 20.69 -6.40 -19.00
C MET A 338 21.26 -5.02 -18.66
N ALA A 339 21.26 -4.08 -19.59
CA ALA A 339 21.74 -2.72 -19.35
C ALA A 339 20.92 -1.98 -18.26
N ARG A 340 19.58 -2.21 -18.21
CA ARG A 340 18.72 -1.65 -17.16
C ARG A 340 18.97 -2.29 -15.80
N ILE A 341 19.18 -3.60 -15.74
CA ILE A 341 19.55 -4.30 -14.49
C ILE A 341 20.92 -3.81 -14.00
N ASP A 342 21.87 -3.58 -14.91
CA ASP A 342 23.19 -3.03 -14.60
C ASP A 342 23.09 -1.62 -14.01
N GLN A 343 22.19 -0.79 -14.51
CA GLN A 343 21.92 0.54 -13.96
C GLN A 343 21.37 0.42 -12.53
N ALA A 344 20.43 -0.49 -12.27
CA ALA A 344 19.93 -0.74 -10.91
C ALA A 344 21.06 -1.20 -9.97
N ARG A 345 21.98 -2.04 -10.45
CA ARG A 345 23.15 -2.49 -9.68
C ARG A 345 24.13 -1.36 -9.35
N GLN A 346 24.27 -0.37 -10.22
CA GLN A 346 25.13 0.79 -9.95
C GLN A 346 24.58 1.66 -8.81
N VAL A 347 23.26 1.72 -8.65
CA VAL A 347 22.61 2.46 -7.55
C VAL A 347 22.83 1.76 -6.22
N ASN A 348 22.62 0.44 -6.19
CA ASN A 348 22.88 -0.38 -5.00
C ASN A 348 23.57 -1.70 -5.38
N PRO A 349 24.90 -1.75 -5.29
CA PRO A 349 25.67 -2.89 -5.76
C PRO A 349 25.49 -4.16 -4.91
N ASP A 350 24.98 -4.05 -3.68
CA ASP A 350 24.84 -5.17 -2.74
C ASP A 350 23.37 -5.61 -2.56
N GLU A 351 22.42 -5.02 -3.33
CA GLU A 351 21.01 -5.44 -3.31
C GLU A 351 20.84 -6.83 -3.94
N VAL A 352 20.47 -7.80 -3.10
CA VAL A 352 20.45 -9.23 -3.47
C VAL A 352 19.49 -9.53 -4.62
N THR A 353 18.35 -8.83 -4.69
CA THR A 353 17.37 -9.07 -5.77
C THR A 353 17.87 -8.59 -7.12
N VAL A 354 18.64 -7.51 -7.14
CA VAL A 354 19.28 -7.00 -8.37
C VAL A 354 20.37 -7.96 -8.84
N LEU A 355 21.20 -8.43 -7.91
CA LEU A 355 22.29 -9.38 -8.22
C LEU A 355 21.74 -10.71 -8.75
N LEU A 356 20.74 -11.28 -8.09
CA LEU A 356 20.06 -12.49 -8.54
C LEU A 356 19.36 -12.28 -9.89
N ASN A 357 18.67 -11.15 -10.07
CA ASN A 357 18.00 -10.82 -11.33
C ASN A 357 19.02 -10.74 -12.49
N GLN A 358 20.16 -10.11 -12.26
CA GLN A 358 21.24 -10.02 -13.27
C GLN A 358 21.75 -11.38 -13.69
N TRP A 359 22.03 -12.27 -12.72
CA TRP A 359 22.48 -13.62 -13.03
C TRP A 359 21.40 -14.44 -13.75
N LEU A 360 20.15 -14.42 -13.23
CA LEU A 360 19.02 -15.13 -13.82
C LEU A 360 18.72 -14.67 -15.26
N HIS A 361 18.82 -13.36 -15.50
CA HIS A 361 18.61 -12.79 -16.83
C HIS A 361 19.72 -13.23 -17.80
N GLY A 362 20.98 -13.20 -17.37
CA GLY A 362 22.11 -13.73 -18.15
C GLY A 362 21.92 -15.19 -18.51
N CYS A 363 21.61 -16.01 -17.52
CA CYS A 363 21.29 -17.42 -17.66
C CYS A 363 20.16 -17.67 -18.68
N ALA A 364 19.03 -16.96 -18.53
CA ALA A 364 17.86 -17.15 -19.38
C ALA A 364 18.10 -16.88 -20.86
N ASN A 365 19.03 -15.98 -21.16
CA ASN A 365 19.27 -15.46 -22.52
C ASN A 365 20.63 -15.84 -23.10
N GLY A 366 21.41 -16.69 -22.42
CA GLY A 366 22.76 -17.07 -22.85
C GLY A 366 23.73 -15.87 -22.86
N LEU A 367 23.51 -14.87 -22.04
CA LEU A 367 24.39 -13.72 -21.88
C LEU A 367 25.35 -13.94 -20.72
N SER A 368 26.58 -13.43 -20.82
CA SER A 368 27.50 -13.41 -19.70
C SER A 368 26.97 -12.44 -18.62
N SER A 369 26.78 -12.95 -17.41
CA SER A 369 26.48 -12.09 -16.25
C SER A 369 27.79 -11.56 -15.68
N PRO A 370 27.87 -10.25 -15.37
CA PRO A 370 29.03 -9.67 -14.69
C PRO A 370 29.14 -10.07 -13.22
N VAL A 371 28.15 -10.80 -12.69
CA VAL A 371 28.12 -11.32 -11.31
C VAL A 371 27.81 -12.81 -11.38
N SER A 372 28.62 -13.63 -10.71
CA SER A 372 28.37 -15.06 -10.54
C SER A 372 27.63 -15.34 -9.21
N LEU A 373 27.01 -16.52 -9.09
CA LEU A 373 26.39 -16.95 -7.82
C LEU A 373 27.45 -17.08 -6.70
N ALA A 374 28.70 -17.44 -7.04
CA ALA A 374 29.81 -17.49 -6.11
C ALA A 374 30.20 -16.09 -5.59
N ASP A 375 30.20 -15.09 -6.46
CA ASP A 375 30.44 -13.70 -6.06
C ASP A 375 29.36 -13.22 -5.09
N ILE A 376 28.10 -13.54 -5.35
CA ILE A 376 26.98 -13.18 -4.44
C ILE A 376 27.17 -13.87 -3.08
N ALA A 377 27.48 -15.16 -3.07
CA ALA A 377 27.66 -15.94 -1.85
C ALA A 377 28.84 -15.43 -0.99
N SER A 378 29.90 -14.91 -1.62
CA SER A 378 31.12 -14.44 -0.95
C SER A 378 31.08 -12.97 -0.52
N ARG A 379 30.02 -12.21 -0.85
CA ARG A 379 29.93 -10.78 -0.49
C ARG A 379 29.93 -10.56 1.00
N PRO A 380 30.68 -9.56 1.52
CA PRO A 380 30.76 -9.28 2.95
C PRO A 380 29.44 -8.78 3.53
N ALA A 381 28.62 -8.09 2.74
CA ALA A 381 27.26 -7.66 3.07
C ALA A 381 26.33 -7.87 1.87
N LEU A 382 25.09 -8.24 2.17
CA LEU A 382 23.97 -8.22 1.22
C LEU A 382 22.87 -7.34 1.80
N GLU A 383 22.20 -6.63 0.94
CA GLU A 383 21.07 -5.77 1.29
C GLU A 383 19.78 -6.28 0.64
N HIS A 384 18.65 -5.98 1.27
CA HIS A 384 17.33 -6.35 0.75
C HIS A 384 16.30 -5.31 1.17
N TYR A 385 15.93 -4.44 0.25
CA TYR A 385 15.06 -3.31 0.57
C TYR A 385 13.65 -3.41 -0.02
N HIS A 386 13.51 -3.86 -1.26
CA HIS A 386 12.27 -3.57 -2.00
C HIS A 386 11.55 -4.80 -2.53
N ASP A 387 12.22 -5.67 -3.26
CA ASP A 387 11.58 -6.76 -3.97
C ASP A 387 11.42 -8.03 -3.13
N ASP A 388 10.60 -8.95 -3.63
CA ASP A 388 10.45 -10.27 -3.01
C ASP A 388 11.58 -11.20 -3.48
N VAL A 389 12.59 -11.38 -2.64
CA VAL A 389 13.71 -12.31 -2.91
C VAL A 389 13.21 -13.73 -3.22
N ASN A 390 12.06 -14.14 -2.68
CA ASN A 390 11.48 -15.45 -2.93
C ASN A 390 11.10 -15.68 -4.39
N SER A 391 10.75 -14.65 -5.14
CA SER A 391 10.48 -14.77 -6.57
C SER A 391 11.73 -15.15 -7.34
N HIS A 392 12.86 -14.56 -7.00
CA HIS A 392 14.16 -14.87 -7.59
C HIS A 392 14.66 -16.26 -7.19
N LEU A 393 14.51 -16.64 -5.91
CA LEU A 393 14.86 -18.00 -5.45
C LEU A 393 14.00 -19.07 -6.11
N ARG A 394 12.71 -18.81 -6.31
CA ARG A 394 11.83 -19.71 -7.07
C ARG A 394 12.36 -19.94 -8.49
N THR A 395 12.68 -18.85 -9.20
CA THR A 395 13.22 -18.92 -10.57
C THR A 395 14.58 -19.62 -10.59
N LEU A 396 15.44 -19.35 -9.61
CA LEU A 396 16.73 -20.01 -9.46
C LEU A 396 16.57 -21.54 -9.33
N ILE A 397 15.70 -21.99 -8.42
CA ILE A 397 15.42 -23.42 -8.24
C ILE A 397 14.80 -24.03 -9.49
N GLN A 398 13.88 -23.32 -10.14
CA GLN A 398 13.32 -23.80 -11.42
C GLN A 398 14.40 -24.00 -12.47
N TYR A 399 15.30 -23.05 -12.68
CA TYR A 399 16.39 -23.15 -13.66
C TYR A 399 17.39 -24.26 -13.28
N LEU A 400 17.63 -24.47 -11.98
CA LEU A 400 18.43 -25.58 -11.48
C LEU A 400 17.81 -26.94 -11.84
N LEU A 401 16.50 -27.10 -11.62
CA LEU A 401 15.77 -28.35 -11.93
C LEU A 401 15.68 -28.60 -13.44
N GLU A 402 15.53 -27.54 -14.24
CA GLU A 402 15.46 -27.59 -15.71
C GLU A 402 16.86 -27.73 -16.35
N GLN A 403 17.94 -27.64 -15.56
CA GLN A 403 19.33 -27.61 -16.05
C GLN A 403 19.55 -26.56 -17.15
N ARG A 404 18.91 -25.40 -16.97
CA ARG A 404 18.85 -24.36 -18.00
C ARG A 404 20.18 -23.65 -18.24
N CYS A 405 21.06 -23.64 -17.23
CA CYS A 405 22.37 -23.02 -17.25
C CYS A 405 23.39 -23.88 -16.50
N GLU A 406 24.66 -23.50 -16.61
CA GLU A 406 25.68 -24.03 -15.73
C GLU A 406 25.55 -23.44 -14.32
N PHE A 407 25.43 -24.32 -13.35
CA PHE A 407 25.38 -23.94 -11.95
C PHE A 407 26.71 -24.23 -11.27
N PRO A 408 27.12 -23.43 -10.27
CA PRO A 408 28.29 -23.75 -9.47
C PRO A 408 28.07 -25.01 -8.61
N ASP A 409 29.13 -25.49 -7.97
CA ASP A 409 29.09 -26.62 -7.06
C ASP A 409 28.04 -26.46 -5.96
N ALA A 410 27.53 -27.58 -5.46
CA ALA A 410 26.53 -27.64 -4.39
C ALA A 410 26.90 -26.79 -3.15
N ALA A 411 28.19 -26.75 -2.78
CA ALA A 411 28.67 -25.96 -1.65
C ALA A 411 28.44 -24.46 -1.84
N VAL A 412 28.64 -23.96 -3.07
CA VAL A 412 28.40 -22.53 -3.40
C VAL A 412 26.92 -22.20 -3.34
N LEU A 413 26.05 -23.10 -3.85
CA LEU A 413 24.60 -22.91 -3.78
C LEU A 413 24.10 -22.90 -2.35
N VAL A 414 24.60 -23.80 -1.50
CA VAL A 414 24.25 -23.82 -0.08
C VAL A 414 24.72 -22.54 0.60
N ALA A 415 25.98 -22.11 0.38
CA ALA A 415 26.51 -20.86 0.93
C ALA A 415 25.71 -19.63 0.50
N LEU A 416 25.26 -19.59 -0.78
CA LEU A 416 24.40 -18.53 -1.28
C LEU A 416 23.07 -18.47 -0.48
N PHE A 417 22.43 -19.62 -0.29
CA PHE A 417 21.18 -19.66 0.48
C PHE A 417 21.42 -19.30 1.95
N GLU A 418 22.47 -19.78 2.59
CA GLU A 418 22.81 -19.39 3.96
C GLU A 418 23.00 -17.88 4.07
N ARG A 419 23.70 -17.27 3.13
CA ARG A 419 23.93 -15.83 3.08
C ARG A 419 22.63 -15.03 2.94
N ILE A 420 21.71 -15.50 2.07
CA ILE A 420 20.37 -14.89 1.90
C ILE A 420 19.54 -15.07 3.18
N GLY A 421 19.71 -16.16 3.91
CA GLY A 421 19.03 -16.43 5.18
C GLY A 421 19.36 -15.45 6.31
N GLU A 422 20.52 -14.76 6.23
CA GLU A 422 20.93 -13.72 7.19
C GLU A 422 20.17 -12.39 7.01
N LEU A 423 19.51 -12.20 5.85
CA LEU A 423 18.79 -10.98 5.57
C LEU A 423 17.58 -10.78 6.51
N PRO A 424 17.19 -9.53 6.79
CA PRO A 424 16.02 -9.21 7.62
C PRO A 424 14.72 -9.47 6.85
N LEU A 425 14.31 -10.75 6.77
CA LEU A 425 13.10 -11.17 6.08
C LEU A 425 11.91 -11.22 7.05
N SER A 426 10.74 -10.74 6.63
CA SER A 426 9.49 -10.95 7.38
C SER A 426 9.16 -12.45 7.50
N ASP A 427 8.40 -12.85 8.51
CA ASP A 427 8.02 -14.26 8.75
C ASP A 427 7.47 -14.94 7.50
N ARG A 428 6.62 -14.24 6.74
CA ARG A 428 6.08 -14.76 5.49
C ARG A 428 7.17 -15.00 4.43
N LYS A 429 8.11 -14.08 4.28
CA LYS A 429 9.24 -14.22 3.33
C LYS A 429 10.21 -15.28 3.82
N ARG A 430 10.49 -15.33 5.11
CA ARG A 430 11.35 -16.32 5.75
C ARG A 430 10.79 -17.74 5.62
N SER A 431 9.48 -17.91 5.81
CA SER A 431 8.83 -19.19 5.53
C SER A 431 9.03 -19.63 4.08
N GLY A 432 8.80 -18.74 3.10
CA GLY A 432 9.02 -19.03 1.67
C GLY A 432 10.48 -19.33 1.35
N TYR A 433 11.41 -18.56 1.91
CA TYR A 433 12.85 -18.80 1.77
C TYR A 433 13.22 -20.24 2.21
N HIS A 434 12.77 -20.68 3.38
CA HIS A 434 13.04 -22.04 3.86
C HIS A 434 12.42 -23.13 2.99
N VAL A 435 11.29 -22.87 2.31
CA VAL A 435 10.74 -23.80 1.32
C VAL A 435 11.71 -23.96 0.14
N PHE A 436 12.23 -22.86 -0.42
CA PHE A 436 13.18 -22.95 -1.54
C PHE A 436 14.53 -23.54 -1.12
N PHE A 437 14.96 -23.29 0.10
CA PHE A 437 16.17 -23.93 0.64
C PHE A 437 15.96 -25.45 0.83
N ALA A 438 14.77 -25.89 1.24
CA ALA A 438 14.42 -27.29 1.26
C ALA A 438 14.41 -27.90 -0.17
N ASP A 439 13.90 -27.16 -1.18
CA ASP A 439 13.91 -27.59 -2.57
C ASP A 439 15.34 -27.79 -3.11
N LEU A 440 16.27 -26.89 -2.76
CA LEU A 440 17.70 -27.08 -3.07
C LEU A 440 18.23 -28.38 -2.45
N TYR A 441 18.00 -28.64 -1.15
CA TYR A 441 18.47 -29.85 -0.49
C TYR A 441 17.82 -31.12 -1.04
N ILE A 442 16.55 -31.07 -1.49
CA ILE A 442 15.88 -32.18 -2.18
C ILE A 442 16.61 -32.47 -3.51
N HIS A 443 16.94 -31.45 -4.29
CA HIS A 443 17.71 -31.60 -5.53
C HIS A 443 19.09 -32.20 -5.25
N LEU A 444 19.76 -31.78 -4.19
CA LEU A 444 21.05 -32.33 -3.74
C LEU A 444 20.96 -33.71 -3.07
N ARG A 445 19.75 -34.30 -3.00
CA ARG A 445 19.46 -35.60 -2.34
C ARG A 445 19.83 -35.65 -0.85
N GLN A 446 19.77 -34.51 -0.18
CA GLN A 446 20.05 -34.36 1.25
C GLN A 446 18.74 -34.24 2.03
N LEU A 447 18.21 -35.38 2.49
CA LEU A 447 16.87 -35.45 3.10
C LEU A 447 16.78 -34.69 4.44
N ASP A 448 17.70 -34.92 5.38
CA ASP A 448 17.58 -34.33 6.72
C ASP A 448 17.64 -32.79 6.72
N PRO A 449 18.58 -32.14 5.99
CA PRO A 449 18.54 -30.70 5.83
C PRO A 449 17.24 -30.19 5.16
N ALA A 450 16.67 -30.92 4.21
CA ALA A 450 15.39 -30.58 3.60
C ALA A 450 14.24 -30.61 4.61
N LEU A 451 14.15 -31.67 5.44
CA LEU A 451 13.14 -31.79 6.48
C LEU A 451 13.27 -30.69 7.54
N ILE A 452 14.50 -30.35 7.94
CA ILE A 452 14.77 -29.25 8.89
C ILE A 452 14.25 -27.92 8.32
N ASN A 453 14.54 -27.61 7.04
CA ASN A 453 14.09 -26.37 6.43
C ASN A 453 12.57 -26.32 6.28
N LEU A 454 11.90 -27.42 5.95
CA LEU A 454 10.43 -27.47 5.94
C LEU A 454 9.84 -27.27 7.35
N SER A 455 10.51 -27.77 8.42
CA SER A 455 10.11 -27.49 9.79
C SER A 455 10.23 -26.01 10.13
N ARG A 456 11.34 -25.37 9.76
CA ARG A 456 11.53 -23.92 9.94
C ARG A 456 10.51 -23.10 9.16
N ALA A 457 10.18 -23.52 7.92
CA ALA A 457 9.12 -22.89 7.14
C ALA A 457 7.77 -22.93 7.86
N PHE A 458 7.45 -24.06 8.49
CA PHE A 458 6.24 -24.25 9.30
C PHE A 458 6.24 -23.39 10.57
N ASP A 459 7.37 -23.27 11.25
CA ASP A 459 7.48 -22.48 12.49
C ASP A 459 7.19 -20.99 12.23
N TYR A 460 7.64 -20.43 11.08
CA TYR A 460 7.29 -19.06 10.66
C TYR A 460 5.86 -18.93 10.15
N ARG A 461 5.31 -19.98 9.52
CA ARG A 461 3.95 -20.00 9.00
C ARG A 461 3.36 -21.41 9.12
N PRO A 462 2.49 -21.66 10.11
CA PRO A 462 1.87 -22.97 10.33
C PRO A 462 0.89 -23.36 9.21
N TYR A 463 1.45 -23.71 8.03
CA TYR A 463 0.70 -24.19 6.89
C TYR A 463 0.77 -25.71 6.82
N PRO A 464 -0.38 -26.44 6.89
CA PRO A 464 -0.40 -27.88 7.03
C PRO A 464 0.23 -28.65 5.84
N GLY A 465 0.36 -28.02 4.68
CA GLY A 465 1.05 -28.61 3.53
C GLY A 465 2.56 -28.83 3.74
N PHE A 466 3.22 -28.12 4.64
CA PHE A 466 4.64 -28.33 4.91
C PHE A 466 4.90 -29.68 5.62
N PRO A 467 4.24 -30.02 6.73
CA PRO A 467 4.39 -31.34 7.31
C PRO A 467 3.86 -32.47 6.42
N VAL A 468 2.85 -32.26 5.57
CA VAL A 468 2.46 -33.25 4.55
C VAL A 468 3.63 -33.51 3.59
N ARG A 469 4.31 -32.48 3.13
CA ARG A 469 5.49 -32.63 2.26
C ARG A 469 6.64 -33.35 2.94
N GLN A 470 6.88 -33.06 4.25
CA GLN A 470 7.86 -33.80 5.06
C GLN A 470 7.50 -35.29 5.16
N ALA A 471 6.22 -35.60 5.35
CA ALA A 471 5.74 -36.98 5.41
C ALA A 471 6.00 -37.72 4.10
N ILE A 472 5.67 -37.11 2.96
CA ILE A 472 5.91 -37.71 1.63
C ILE A 472 7.41 -37.96 1.42
N LEU A 473 8.26 -36.98 1.72
CA LEU A 473 9.72 -37.11 1.58
C LEU A 473 10.28 -38.22 2.45
N SER A 474 9.86 -38.29 3.72
CA SER A 474 10.27 -39.34 4.65
C SER A 474 9.83 -40.74 4.19
N ALA A 475 8.58 -40.87 3.72
CA ALA A 475 8.06 -42.12 3.20
C ALA A 475 8.79 -42.57 1.92
N THR A 476 9.15 -41.63 1.03
CA THR A 476 9.93 -41.93 -0.17
C THR A 476 11.33 -42.47 0.18
N ALA A 477 11.87 -42.04 1.31
CA ALA A 477 13.15 -42.54 1.86
C ALA A 477 12.99 -43.81 2.72
N GLY A 478 11.79 -44.41 2.77
CA GLY A 478 11.49 -45.60 3.60
C GLY A 478 11.30 -45.29 5.09
N ARG A 479 11.32 -44.02 5.52
CA ARG A 479 11.18 -43.59 6.92
C ARG A 479 9.69 -43.42 7.29
N PHE A 480 8.89 -44.51 7.22
CA PHE A 480 7.42 -44.45 7.41
C PHE A 480 7.02 -44.02 8.81
N ALA A 481 7.80 -44.39 9.85
CA ALA A 481 7.53 -43.95 11.23
C ALA A 481 7.57 -42.43 11.35
N ASP A 482 8.61 -41.80 10.80
CA ASP A 482 8.76 -40.34 10.79
C ASP A 482 7.67 -39.66 9.95
N ALA A 483 7.31 -40.31 8.82
CA ALA A 483 6.22 -39.82 7.96
C ALA A 483 4.89 -39.73 8.71
N LEU A 484 4.55 -40.72 9.55
CA LEU A 484 3.34 -40.70 10.37
C LEU A 484 3.36 -39.56 11.42
N VAL A 485 4.53 -39.27 12.02
CA VAL A 485 4.67 -38.15 12.95
C VAL A 485 4.39 -36.82 12.24
N PHE A 486 4.90 -36.64 11.03
CA PHE A 486 4.64 -35.44 10.25
C PHE A 486 3.18 -35.32 9.81
N LEU A 487 2.49 -36.41 9.49
CA LEU A 487 1.05 -36.39 9.20
C LEU A 487 0.22 -35.99 10.42
N GLU A 488 0.60 -36.41 11.61
CA GLU A 488 -0.07 -35.96 12.84
C GLU A 488 0.11 -34.46 13.06
N ARG A 489 1.32 -33.90 12.85
CA ARG A 489 1.57 -32.46 12.89
C ARG A 489 0.74 -31.72 11.83
N ALA A 490 0.56 -32.30 10.64
CA ALA A 490 -0.28 -31.74 9.58
C ALA A 490 -1.75 -31.68 10.00
N ARG A 491 -2.26 -32.76 10.64
CA ARG A 491 -3.62 -32.82 11.15
C ARG A 491 -3.91 -31.75 12.20
N GLN A 492 -3.00 -31.60 13.16
CA GLN A 492 -3.11 -30.57 14.21
C GLN A 492 -3.15 -29.16 13.61
N ALA A 493 -2.27 -28.87 12.65
CA ALA A 493 -2.26 -27.58 11.95
C ALA A 493 -3.53 -27.35 11.12
N ASN A 494 -4.07 -28.42 10.48
CA ASN A 494 -5.29 -28.34 9.69
C ASN A 494 -6.54 -28.10 10.56
N ALA A 495 -6.57 -28.65 11.77
CA ALA A 495 -7.66 -28.41 12.73
C ALA A 495 -7.75 -26.94 13.17
N GLY A 496 -6.61 -26.24 13.29
CA GLY A 496 -6.52 -24.79 13.63
C GLY A 496 -6.67 -23.84 12.43
N ARG A 497 -6.92 -24.32 11.21
CA ARG A 497 -6.98 -23.48 10.01
C ARG A 497 -8.17 -22.54 9.97
N ASN A 498 -8.06 -21.48 9.20
CA ASN A 498 -9.19 -20.62 8.85
C ASN A 498 -10.21 -21.43 8.03
N TRP A 499 -11.50 -21.36 8.41
CA TRP A 499 -12.63 -22.06 7.76
C TRP A 499 -12.81 -21.74 6.27
N LEU A 500 -12.28 -20.60 5.80
CA LEU A 500 -12.29 -20.21 4.39
C LEU A 500 -11.31 -21.01 3.52
N LEU A 501 -10.36 -21.74 4.13
CA LEU A 501 -9.39 -22.55 3.40
C LEU A 501 -9.93 -24.00 3.25
N PRO A 502 -9.68 -24.67 2.10
CA PRO A 502 -10.09 -26.05 1.91
C PRO A 502 -9.40 -26.97 2.93
N SER A 503 -10.14 -27.99 3.39
CA SER A 503 -9.59 -29.03 4.27
C SER A 503 -8.72 -30.00 3.47
N ILE A 504 -7.60 -30.42 4.08
CA ILE A 504 -6.73 -31.48 3.56
C ILE A 504 -6.85 -32.78 4.35
N ASP A 505 -7.90 -32.92 5.18
CA ASP A 505 -8.09 -34.13 6.02
C ASP A 505 -8.17 -35.42 5.21
N ALA A 506 -8.84 -35.38 4.04
CA ALA A 506 -8.95 -36.53 3.16
C ALA A 506 -7.58 -36.97 2.59
N GLU A 507 -6.73 -36.03 2.28
CA GLU A 507 -5.36 -36.29 1.81
C GLU A 507 -4.49 -36.87 2.92
N ILE A 508 -4.54 -36.29 4.12
CA ILE A 508 -3.84 -36.80 5.30
C ILE A 508 -4.27 -38.24 5.61
N ALA A 509 -5.59 -38.53 5.63
CA ALA A 509 -6.12 -39.87 5.91
C ALA A 509 -5.65 -40.91 4.87
N ARG A 510 -5.68 -40.55 3.59
CA ARG A 510 -5.18 -41.41 2.50
C ARG A 510 -3.71 -41.76 2.66
N LEU A 511 -2.86 -40.73 2.91
CA LEU A 511 -1.41 -40.93 3.09
C LEU A 511 -1.12 -41.77 4.36
N GLU A 512 -1.86 -41.55 5.44
CA GLU A 512 -1.71 -42.31 6.67
C GLU A 512 -2.03 -43.79 6.47
N GLN A 513 -3.10 -44.09 5.75
CA GLN A 513 -3.47 -45.49 5.44
C GLN A 513 -2.38 -46.19 4.59
N ASP A 514 -1.85 -45.50 3.57
CA ASP A 514 -0.76 -46.05 2.74
C ASP A 514 0.51 -46.28 3.56
N PHE A 515 0.92 -45.33 4.38
CA PHE A 515 2.16 -45.45 5.17
C PHE A 515 2.07 -46.50 6.26
N ARG A 516 0.91 -46.64 6.95
CA ARG A 516 0.67 -47.70 7.93
C ARG A 516 0.68 -49.09 7.27
N GLY A 517 0.10 -49.22 6.07
CA GLY A 517 0.12 -50.46 5.30
C GLY A 517 1.53 -50.93 4.92
N ARG A 518 2.46 -49.97 4.69
CA ARG A 518 3.87 -50.28 4.37
C ARG A 518 4.75 -50.52 5.61
N LEU A 519 4.28 -50.10 6.79
CA LEU A 519 4.97 -50.30 8.06
C LEU A 519 4.60 -51.65 8.69
N ALA A 520 3.44 -52.23 8.33
CA ALA A 520 3.01 -53.56 8.81
C ALA A 520 4.01 -54.62 8.30
N PRO A 521 4.52 -55.52 9.15
CA PRO A 521 5.36 -56.61 8.71
C PRO A 521 4.60 -57.49 7.70
N ARG A 522 5.22 -57.73 6.52
CA ARG A 522 4.72 -58.69 5.53
C ARG A 522 4.81 -60.10 6.06
#